data_e270f78b621f3e8025e26fa98d6874aa
#
_entry.id   e270f78b621f3e8025e26fa98d6874aa
#
_cell.length_a   1.000
_cell.length_b   1.000
_cell.length_c   1.000
_cell.angle_alpha   90.00
_cell.angle_beta   90.00
_cell.angle_gamma   90.00
#
_symmetry.space_group_name_H-M   'P 1'
#
loop_
_entity.id
_entity.type
_entity.pdbx_description
1 polymer ?
#
loop_
_entity_poly.entity_id
_entity_poly.type
_entity_poly.pdbx_seq_one_letter_code
_entity_poly.pdbx_strand_id
1 'polypeptide(L)'
;MERKTSDREHSEEKTSRWGFHGMTVRDWLQLLIVPLALVVISILFTMQQDARQHQIENQRAEAERRLAEQNAQDEALQAYLDQLSSLLLEKDLRNSEEGSEVRTLARARTAAVIQRLDADGNRNVIRFLDEAGLTKVGQSSIRLLAGLDLRGAHLEGIDLVGTDLNDATLSEANLSNANLSNANLSEANLSNARGITKEQLEKQTENLKGAIMPDESEHP
;
A
#
# COMPACT_ATOMS: atom_id res chain seq x y z
N MET A 1 32.33 114.42 13.12
CA MET A 1 33.24 113.68 14.00
C MET A 1 32.87 112.27 14.01
N GLU A 2 33.77 111.56 13.45
CA GLU A 2 34.31 110.24 13.70
C GLU A 2 33.40 109.09 13.37
N ARG A 3 33.71 108.39 12.29
CA ARG A 3 34.53 107.20 12.03
C ARG A 3 34.07 106.05 12.90
N LYS A 4 33.72 104.89 12.34
CA LYS A 4 34.62 103.85 11.79
C LYS A 4 33.80 102.68 11.30
N THR A 5 34.03 102.22 10.11
CA THR A 5 34.62 101.01 9.57
C THR A 5 33.91 99.69 9.95
N SER A 6 33.39 99.04 8.92
CA SER A 6 33.91 97.81 8.33
C SER A 6 33.91 96.60 9.24
N ASP A 7 33.16 95.65 8.88
CA ASP A 7 33.81 94.48 8.31
C ASP A 7 32.73 93.51 7.73
N ARG A 8 33.06 93.11 6.52
CA ARG A 8 32.47 92.00 5.84
C ARG A 8 32.91 90.73 6.52
N GLU A 9 32.01 89.88 6.88
CA GLU A 9 32.33 88.47 6.93
C GLU A 9 31.33 87.68 6.12
N HIS A 10 31.86 87.13 5.05
CA HIS A 10 31.32 86.04 4.33
C HIS A 10 31.21 84.85 5.29
N SER A 11 30.02 84.39 5.57
CA SER A 11 29.83 83.06 6.07
C SER A 11 29.30 82.23 4.92
N GLU A 12 30.16 81.40 4.46
CA GLU A 12 29.91 80.35 3.49
C GLU A 12 28.68 79.54 3.86
N GLU A 13 27.75 79.49 2.95
CA GLU A 13 26.66 78.50 2.90
C GLU A 13 27.26 77.11 2.74
N LYS A 14 27.49 76.38 3.84
CA LYS A 14 27.72 74.97 3.82
C LYS A 14 26.42 74.31 3.57
N THR A 15 26.06 73.98 2.33
CA THR A 15 25.11 73.03 1.93
C THR A 15 25.47 71.65 2.56
N SER A 16 24.98 71.37 3.72
CA SER A 16 25.07 70.05 4.29
C SER A 16 24.14 69.10 3.49
N ARG A 17 24.78 68.40 2.59
CA ARG A 17 24.18 67.17 1.95
C ARG A 17 23.82 66.19 3.06
N TRP A 18 22.59 65.66 2.95
CA TRP A 18 22.01 64.60 3.76
C TRP A 18 21.43 65.01 5.13
N GLY A 19 20.13 65.26 5.10
CA GLY A 19 19.29 65.63 6.24
C GLY A 19 18.99 64.47 7.22
N PHE A 20 19.98 64.11 8.02
CA PHE A 20 19.80 63.15 9.12
C PHE A 20 20.35 63.64 10.47
N HIS A 21 20.39 64.97 10.67
CA HIS A 21 20.77 65.53 11.96
C HIS A 21 19.51 65.88 12.76
N GLY A 22 19.11 64.96 13.65
CA GLY A 22 18.02 65.23 14.59
C GLY A 22 17.18 64.01 14.97
N MET A 23 17.40 62.86 14.32
CA MET A 23 16.69 61.66 14.70
C MET A 23 17.32 60.98 15.92
N THR A 24 16.52 60.73 16.92
CA THR A 24 16.95 59.93 18.08
C THR A 24 17.16 58.49 17.66
N VAL A 25 18.01 57.74 18.39
CA VAL A 25 18.22 56.28 18.17
C VAL A 25 16.85 55.54 18.16
N ARG A 26 15.88 56.09 18.90
CA ARG A 26 14.49 55.54 18.96
C ARG A 26 13.74 55.74 17.65
N ASP A 27 13.91 56.87 16.97
CA ASP A 27 13.24 57.13 15.68
C ASP A 27 13.84 56.27 14.57
N TRP A 28 15.15 56.04 14.58
CA TRP A 28 15.86 55.12 13.71
C TRP A 28 15.40 53.66 13.91
N LEU A 29 15.23 53.28 15.19
CA LEU A 29 14.77 51.94 15.53
C LEU A 29 13.34 51.73 15.04
N GLN A 30 12.44 52.69 15.19
CA GLN A 30 11.06 52.62 14.71
C GLN A 30 10.99 52.55 13.17
N LEU A 31 11.85 53.27 12.47
CA LEU A 31 11.90 53.27 10.99
C LEU A 31 12.39 51.91 10.42
N LEU A 32 13.22 51.19 11.18
CA LEU A 32 13.73 49.87 10.79
C LEU A 32 12.86 48.69 11.27
N ILE A 33 12.21 48.82 12.43
CA ILE A 33 11.39 47.73 13.00
C ILE A 33 10.23 47.37 12.11
N VAL A 34 9.52 48.35 11.55
CA VAL A 34 8.31 48.08 10.71
C VAL A 34 8.67 47.32 9.43
N PRO A 35 9.65 47.73 8.60
CA PRO A 35 10.03 46.97 7.40
C PRO A 35 10.66 45.62 7.76
N LEU A 36 11.44 45.55 8.85
CA LEU A 36 12.00 44.27 9.30
C LEU A 36 10.90 43.27 9.74
N ALA A 37 9.92 43.76 10.49
CA ALA A 37 8.76 42.97 10.91
C ALA A 37 7.95 42.45 9.70
N LEU A 38 7.74 43.29 8.69
CA LEU A 38 7.07 42.91 7.45
C LEU A 38 7.85 41.82 6.68
N VAL A 39 9.17 41.94 6.60
CA VAL A 39 10.03 40.93 5.98
C VAL A 39 9.95 39.60 6.73
N VAL A 40 10.03 39.63 8.07
CA VAL A 40 9.92 38.43 8.90
C VAL A 40 8.54 37.78 8.73
N ILE A 41 7.46 38.57 8.76
CA ILE A 41 6.11 38.07 8.55
C ILE A 41 5.97 37.47 7.14
N SER A 42 6.49 38.12 6.11
CA SER A 42 6.52 37.60 4.74
C SER A 42 7.25 36.25 4.65
N ILE A 43 8.42 36.14 5.25
CA ILE A 43 9.20 34.88 5.27
C ILE A 43 8.43 33.79 5.98
N LEU A 44 7.88 34.05 7.15
CA LEU A 44 7.10 33.09 7.91
C LEU A 44 5.85 32.65 7.14
N PHE A 45 5.17 33.58 6.48
CA PHE A 45 4.00 33.27 5.65
C PHE A 45 4.37 32.40 4.46
N THR A 46 5.47 32.73 3.76
CA THR A 46 5.97 31.93 2.63
C THR A 46 6.36 30.51 3.09
N MET A 47 7.11 30.40 4.19
CA MET A 47 7.48 29.07 4.74
C MET A 47 6.26 28.23 5.12
N GLN A 48 5.21 28.87 5.67
CA GLN A 48 3.98 28.19 6.02
C GLN A 48 3.18 27.77 4.78
N GLN A 49 3.21 28.58 3.74
CA GLN A 49 2.57 28.28 2.45
C GLN A 49 3.28 27.13 1.73
N ASP A 50 4.62 27.16 1.68
CA ASP A 50 5.45 26.09 1.09
C ASP A 50 5.22 24.74 1.82
N ALA A 51 5.18 24.75 3.16
CA ALA A 51 4.90 23.55 3.94
C ALA A 51 3.52 22.93 3.63
N ARG A 52 2.49 23.77 3.46
CA ARG A 52 1.15 23.29 3.05
C ARG A 52 1.15 22.76 1.61
N GLN A 53 1.87 23.41 0.71
CA GLN A 53 1.99 22.99 -0.68
C GLN A 53 2.62 21.59 -0.77
N HIS A 54 3.73 21.39 -0.08
CA HIS A 54 4.38 20.07 0.00
C HIS A 54 3.48 18.98 0.62
N GLN A 55 2.69 19.31 1.62
CA GLN A 55 1.72 18.36 2.16
C GLN A 55 0.66 17.95 1.14
N ILE A 56 0.12 18.93 0.40
CA ILE A 56 -0.88 18.67 -0.65
C ILE A 56 -0.29 17.84 -1.79
N GLU A 57 0.93 18.17 -2.22
CA GLU A 57 1.66 17.42 -3.26
C GLU A 57 1.94 15.97 -2.82
N ASN A 58 2.38 15.76 -1.58
CA ASN A 58 2.59 14.42 -1.04
C ASN A 58 1.29 13.61 -0.97
N GLN A 59 0.20 14.23 -0.49
CA GLN A 59 -1.11 13.57 -0.45
C GLN A 59 -1.63 13.20 -1.84
N ARG A 60 -1.43 14.07 -2.84
CA ARG A 60 -1.77 13.78 -4.24
C ARG A 60 -0.94 12.63 -4.79
N ALA A 61 0.37 12.66 -4.58
CA ALA A 61 1.26 11.59 -5.02
C ALA A 61 0.93 10.24 -4.38
N GLU A 62 0.56 10.21 -3.09
CA GLU A 62 0.08 9.01 -2.43
C GLU A 62 -1.26 8.53 -2.98
N ALA A 63 -2.21 9.44 -3.23
CA ALA A 63 -3.50 9.10 -3.81
C ALA A 63 -3.35 8.53 -5.23
N GLU A 64 -2.49 9.14 -6.05
CA GLU A 64 -2.18 8.66 -7.40
C GLU A 64 -1.52 7.26 -7.38
N ARG A 65 -0.60 7.01 -6.44
CA ARG A 65 0.00 5.68 -6.27
C ARG A 65 -1.03 4.63 -5.87
N ARG A 66 -1.89 4.93 -4.89
CA ARG A 66 -2.96 4.01 -4.47
C ARG A 66 -3.91 3.69 -5.62
N LEU A 67 -4.30 4.71 -6.40
CA LEU A 67 -5.15 4.51 -7.57
C LEU A 67 -4.45 3.65 -8.63
N ALA A 68 -3.17 3.88 -8.89
CA ALA A 68 -2.39 3.08 -9.83
C ALA A 68 -2.24 1.62 -9.35
N GLU A 69 -2.04 1.40 -8.05
CA GLU A 69 -2.01 0.05 -7.44
C GLU A 69 -3.35 -0.66 -7.57
N GLN A 70 -4.47 0.02 -7.26
CA GLN A 70 -5.81 -0.54 -7.42
C GLN A 70 -6.09 -0.90 -8.88
N ASN A 71 -5.81 0.00 -9.82
CA ASN A 71 -6.00 -0.28 -11.24
C ASN A 71 -5.17 -1.49 -11.71
N ALA A 72 -3.92 -1.60 -11.25
CA ALA A 72 -3.07 -2.73 -11.59
C ALA A 72 -3.57 -4.06 -11.02
N GLN A 73 -4.23 -4.05 -9.85
CA GLN A 73 -4.88 -5.22 -9.26
C GLN A 73 -6.15 -5.59 -10.02
N ASP A 74 -6.98 -4.62 -10.35
CA ASP A 74 -8.21 -4.83 -11.13
C ASP A 74 -7.90 -5.40 -12.52
N GLU A 75 -6.88 -4.86 -13.21
CA GLU A 75 -6.40 -5.39 -14.49
C GLU A 75 -5.88 -6.83 -14.36
N ALA A 76 -5.14 -7.13 -13.28
CA ALA A 76 -4.62 -8.47 -13.05
C ALA A 76 -5.75 -9.48 -12.78
N LEU A 77 -6.74 -9.08 -11.98
CA LEU A 77 -7.92 -9.90 -11.69
C LEU A 77 -8.72 -10.15 -12.98
N GLN A 78 -9.03 -9.10 -13.75
CA GLN A 78 -9.79 -9.24 -14.99
C GLN A 78 -9.07 -10.13 -15.98
N ALA A 79 -7.78 -9.91 -16.21
CA ALA A 79 -6.98 -10.75 -17.10
C ALA A 79 -6.96 -12.22 -16.67
N TYR A 80 -6.90 -12.48 -15.36
CA TYR A 80 -6.98 -13.83 -14.82
C TYR A 80 -8.32 -14.49 -15.09
N LEU A 81 -9.45 -13.77 -14.81
CA LEU A 81 -10.79 -14.29 -15.02
C LEU A 81 -11.05 -14.62 -16.49
N ASP A 82 -10.63 -13.73 -17.41
CA ASP A 82 -10.75 -13.96 -18.86
C ASP A 82 -9.95 -15.18 -19.30
N GLN A 83 -8.72 -15.31 -18.82
CA GLN A 83 -7.85 -16.43 -19.16
C GLN A 83 -8.36 -17.77 -18.59
N LEU A 84 -8.86 -17.77 -17.34
CA LEU A 84 -9.39 -19.00 -16.76
C LEU A 84 -10.72 -19.39 -17.40
N SER A 85 -11.55 -18.42 -17.76
CA SER A 85 -12.78 -18.64 -18.53
C SER A 85 -12.48 -19.29 -19.90
N SER A 86 -11.45 -18.84 -20.62
CA SER A 86 -11.01 -19.48 -21.85
C SER A 86 -10.53 -20.92 -21.62
N LEU A 87 -9.78 -21.19 -20.53
CA LEU A 87 -9.37 -22.57 -20.20
C LEU A 87 -10.57 -23.47 -19.88
N LEU A 88 -11.62 -22.93 -19.24
CA LEU A 88 -12.83 -23.66 -18.90
C LEU A 88 -13.70 -23.97 -20.12
N LEU A 89 -13.88 -22.97 -21.02
CA LEU A 89 -14.84 -23.05 -22.13
C LEU A 89 -14.21 -23.64 -23.42
N GLU A 90 -12.93 -23.32 -23.69
CA GLU A 90 -12.30 -23.68 -24.97
C GLU A 90 -11.33 -24.84 -24.85
N LYS A 91 -10.72 -25.04 -23.67
CA LYS A 91 -9.70 -26.07 -23.43
C LYS A 91 -10.17 -27.22 -22.56
N ASP A 92 -11.47 -27.24 -22.24
CA ASP A 92 -12.10 -28.31 -21.46
C ASP A 92 -11.38 -28.64 -20.14
N LEU A 93 -10.97 -27.57 -19.43
CA LEU A 93 -10.25 -27.68 -18.17
C LEU A 93 -10.95 -28.66 -17.20
N ARG A 94 -12.32 -28.67 -17.17
CA ARG A 94 -13.09 -29.51 -16.25
C ARG A 94 -12.86 -30.98 -16.45
N ASN A 95 -12.68 -31.47 -17.69
CA ASN A 95 -12.47 -32.85 -18.03
C ASN A 95 -11.02 -33.23 -18.25
N SER A 96 -10.10 -32.26 -18.05
CA SER A 96 -8.67 -32.49 -18.25
C SER A 96 -8.11 -33.50 -17.22
N GLU A 97 -7.12 -34.27 -17.62
CA GLU A 97 -6.43 -35.20 -16.74
C GLU A 97 -5.50 -34.53 -15.75
N GLU A 98 -5.21 -35.17 -14.63
CA GLU A 98 -4.22 -34.72 -13.68
C GLU A 98 -2.84 -34.67 -14.34
N GLY A 99 -2.08 -33.57 -14.11
CA GLY A 99 -0.78 -33.35 -14.77
C GLY A 99 -0.85 -32.86 -16.23
N SER A 100 -2.06 -32.69 -16.79
CA SER A 100 -2.21 -32.11 -18.13
C SER A 100 -1.67 -30.69 -18.20
N GLU A 101 -1.25 -30.26 -19.39
CA GLU A 101 -0.73 -28.90 -19.62
C GLU A 101 -1.78 -27.83 -19.22
N VAL A 102 -3.06 -28.08 -19.50
CA VAL A 102 -4.16 -27.17 -19.18
C VAL A 102 -4.31 -26.96 -17.66
N ARG A 103 -4.27 -28.05 -16.85
CA ARG A 103 -4.28 -27.94 -15.39
C ARG A 103 -3.04 -27.26 -14.84
N THR A 104 -1.89 -27.62 -15.35
CA THR A 104 -0.62 -27.02 -14.94
C THR A 104 -0.64 -25.51 -15.21
N LEU A 105 -1.13 -25.10 -16.38
CA LEU A 105 -1.26 -23.69 -16.73
C LEU A 105 -2.28 -22.97 -15.85
N ALA A 106 -3.45 -23.59 -15.60
CA ALA A 106 -4.47 -23.02 -14.70
C ALA A 106 -3.92 -22.80 -13.29
N ARG A 107 -3.21 -23.79 -12.72
CA ARG A 107 -2.58 -23.69 -11.39
C ARG A 107 -1.49 -22.61 -11.34
N ALA A 108 -0.60 -22.58 -12.33
CA ALA A 108 0.46 -21.59 -12.40
C ALA A 108 -0.11 -20.15 -12.47
N ARG A 109 -1.17 -19.95 -13.25
CA ARG A 109 -1.85 -18.64 -13.34
C ARG A 109 -2.57 -18.28 -12.04
N THR A 110 -3.21 -19.24 -11.38
CA THR A 110 -3.86 -19.02 -10.09
C THR A 110 -2.84 -18.64 -9.02
N ALA A 111 -1.71 -19.33 -8.93
CA ALA A 111 -0.62 -18.98 -8.02
C ALA A 111 -0.12 -17.56 -8.29
N ALA A 112 0.16 -17.23 -9.55
CA ALA A 112 0.71 -15.94 -9.93
C ALA A 112 -0.24 -14.76 -9.62
N VAL A 113 -1.55 -14.93 -9.81
CA VAL A 113 -2.52 -13.88 -9.50
C VAL A 113 -2.70 -13.69 -8.00
N ILE A 114 -2.80 -14.77 -7.22
CA ILE A 114 -2.96 -14.71 -5.76
C ILE A 114 -1.76 -14.04 -5.10
N GLN A 115 -0.55 -14.23 -5.61
CA GLN A 115 0.65 -13.56 -5.12
C GLN A 115 0.67 -12.05 -5.41
N ARG A 116 -0.09 -11.60 -6.39
CA ARG A 116 -0.11 -10.22 -6.87
C ARG A 116 -1.24 -9.38 -6.28
N LEU A 117 -2.35 -10.03 -5.93
CA LEU A 117 -3.55 -9.38 -5.43
C LEU A 117 -3.49 -9.18 -3.91
N ASP A 118 -4.24 -8.19 -3.43
CA ASP A 118 -4.55 -8.01 -2.01
C ASP A 118 -5.64 -9.00 -1.53
N ALA A 119 -6.05 -8.88 -0.27
CA ALA A 119 -7.06 -9.76 0.33
C ALA A 119 -8.43 -9.69 -0.39
N ASP A 120 -8.83 -8.52 -0.87
CA ASP A 120 -10.11 -8.35 -1.56
C ASP A 120 -10.08 -8.97 -2.96
N GLY A 121 -8.99 -8.77 -3.70
CA GLY A 121 -8.74 -9.41 -4.98
C GLY A 121 -8.67 -10.94 -4.85
N ASN A 122 -7.96 -11.45 -3.85
CA ASN A 122 -7.84 -12.87 -3.58
C ASN A 122 -9.21 -13.50 -3.19
N ARG A 123 -10.03 -12.77 -2.41
CA ARG A 123 -11.40 -13.20 -2.10
C ARG A 123 -12.25 -13.36 -3.36
N ASN A 124 -12.13 -12.46 -4.32
CA ASN A 124 -12.82 -12.54 -5.60
C ASN A 124 -12.36 -13.73 -6.44
N VAL A 125 -11.04 -13.99 -6.50
CA VAL A 125 -10.47 -15.16 -7.19
C VAL A 125 -11.00 -16.45 -6.56
N ILE A 126 -10.89 -16.61 -5.24
CA ILE A 126 -11.32 -17.85 -4.56
C ILE A 126 -12.83 -18.07 -4.71
N ARG A 127 -13.64 -17.02 -4.57
CA ARG A 127 -15.07 -17.11 -4.80
C ARG A 127 -15.40 -17.55 -6.22
N PHE A 128 -14.76 -17.02 -7.22
CA PHE A 128 -14.93 -17.44 -8.61
C PHE A 128 -14.56 -18.91 -8.80
N LEU A 129 -13.44 -19.35 -8.24
CA LEU A 129 -13.00 -20.74 -8.31
C LEU A 129 -13.98 -21.68 -7.61
N ASP A 130 -14.54 -21.29 -6.47
CA ASP A 130 -15.53 -22.03 -5.73
C ASP A 130 -16.86 -22.17 -6.50
N GLU A 131 -17.39 -21.06 -7.01
CA GLU A 131 -18.58 -21.03 -7.87
C GLU A 131 -18.39 -21.86 -9.15
N ALA A 132 -17.17 -21.86 -9.69
CA ALA A 132 -16.82 -22.72 -10.84
C ALA A 132 -16.63 -24.20 -10.46
N GLY A 133 -16.67 -24.55 -9.17
CA GLY A 133 -16.48 -25.92 -8.68
C GLY A 133 -15.07 -26.45 -8.81
N LEU A 134 -14.07 -25.59 -8.68
CA LEU A 134 -12.64 -25.91 -8.92
C LEU A 134 -11.82 -26.00 -7.62
N THR A 135 -12.45 -25.91 -6.46
CA THR A 135 -11.76 -25.83 -5.16
C THR A 135 -12.06 -26.97 -4.22
N LYS A 136 -13.26 -27.58 -4.27
CA LYS A 136 -13.75 -28.48 -3.23
C LYS A 136 -13.44 -29.94 -3.48
N VAL A 137 -13.25 -30.68 -2.39
CA VAL A 137 -13.15 -32.14 -2.40
C VAL A 137 -14.47 -32.72 -2.85
N GLY A 138 -14.46 -33.64 -3.83
CA GLY A 138 -15.63 -34.43 -4.24
C GLY A 138 -16.63 -33.75 -5.19
N GLN A 139 -16.51 -32.46 -5.50
CA GLN A 139 -17.35 -31.77 -6.48
C GLN A 139 -16.81 -31.85 -7.92
N SER A 140 -15.49 -31.92 -8.08
CA SER A 140 -14.82 -32.02 -9.36
C SER A 140 -13.54 -32.85 -9.22
N SER A 141 -13.04 -33.38 -10.33
CA SER A 141 -11.69 -33.96 -10.36
C SER A 141 -10.58 -32.89 -10.32
N ILE A 142 -10.96 -31.61 -10.37
CA ILE A 142 -10.04 -30.50 -10.36
C ILE A 142 -10.02 -29.80 -9.01
N ARG A 143 -8.83 -29.66 -8.48
CA ARG A 143 -8.54 -29.01 -7.19
C ARG A 143 -7.41 -28.03 -7.43
N LEU A 144 -7.76 -26.83 -7.92
CA LEU A 144 -6.76 -25.86 -8.36
C LEU A 144 -5.88 -25.34 -7.24
N LEU A 145 -6.33 -25.42 -5.99
CA LEU A 145 -5.56 -24.90 -4.85
C LEU A 145 -4.68 -25.97 -4.19
N ALA A 146 -4.90 -27.26 -4.50
CA ALA A 146 -4.05 -28.33 -3.98
C ALA A 146 -2.64 -28.24 -4.53
N GLY A 147 -1.62 -28.31 -3.65
CA GLY A 147 -0.19 -28.18 -4.00
C GLY A 147 0.19 -26.83 -4.58
N LEU A 148 -0.62 -25.78 -4.35
CA LEU A 148 -0.32 -24.45 -4.86
C LEU A 148 0.66 -23.72 -3.94
N ASP A 149 1.56 -22.93 -4.54
CA ASP A 149 2.40 -22.00 -3.77
C ASP A 149 1.62 -20.73 -3.45
N LEU A 150 1.18 -20.64 -2.20
CA LEU A 150 0.44 -19.54 -1.60
C LEU A 150 1.28 -18.82 -0.51
N ARG A 151 2.59 -18.93 -0.58
CA ARG A 151 3.50 -18.35 0.41
C ARG A 151 3.30 -16.84 0.50
N GLY A 152 3.13 -16.33 1.74
CA GLY A 152 2.95 -14.91 1.99
C GLY A 152 1.66 -14.31 1.43
N ALA A 153 0.75 -15.13 0.88
CA ALA A 153 -0.49 -14.64 0.27
C ALA A 153 -1.39 -13.89 1.27
N HIS A 154 -2.08 -12.89 0.80
CA HIS A 154 -3.09 -12.13 1.55
C HIS A 154 -4.43 -12.88 1.49
N LEU A 155 -4.73 -13.66 2.53
CA LEU A 155 -5.92 -14.52 2.62
C LEU A 155 -6.82 -14.14 3.82
N GLU A 156 -6.77 -12.87 4.23
CA GLU A 156 -7.56 -12.36 5.35
C GLU A 156 -9.07 -12.41 5.08
N GLY A 157 -9.81 -12.99 6.01
CA GLY A 157 -11.27 -13.06 5.95
C GLY A 157 -11.82 -13.84 4.75
N ILE A 158 -10.99 -14.67 4.13
CA ILE A 158 -11.39 -15.47 2.97
C ILE A 158 -12.22 -16.69 3.39
N ASP A 159 -13.16 -17.10 2.53
CA ASP A 159 -13.94 -18.33 2.72
C ASP A 159 -13.30 -19.49 1.95
N LEU A 160 -12.72 -20.42 2.69
CA LEU A 160 -12.09 -21.65 2.19
C LEU A 160 -12.79 -22.90 2.68
N VAL A 161 -14.09 -22.80 2.97
CA VAL A 161 -14.89 -23.92 3.47
C VAL A 161 -14.87 -25.08 2.49
N GLY A 162 -14.46 -26.27 2.98
CA GLY A 162 -14.39 -27.50 2.20
C GLY A 162 -13.37 -27.49 1.06
N THR A 163 -12.48 -26.52 1.05
CA THR A 163 -11.46 -26.38 0.00
C THR A 163 -10.37 -27.44 0.17
N ASP A 164 -9.90 -27.99 -0.95
CA ASP A 164 -8.73 -28.85 -0.98
C ASP A 164 -7.45 -28.04 -1.11
N LEU A 165 -6.68 -27.99 -0.03
CA LEU A 165 -5.38 -27.36 0.13
C LEU A 165 -4.28 -28.38 0.43
N ASN A 166 -4.52 -29.66 0.08
CA ASN A 166 -3.52 -30.73 0.23
C ASN A 166 -2.20 -30.32 -0.44
N ASP A 167 -1.06 -30.56 0.20
CA ASP A 167 0.29 -30.19 -0.28
C ASP A 167 0.50 -28.67 -0.56
N ALA A 168 -0.46 -27.80 -0.24
CA ALA A 168 -0.30 -26.36 -0.48
C ALA A 168 0.78 -25.74 0.40
N THR A 169 1.55 -24.80 -0.15
CA THR A 169 2.51 -23.99 0.62
C THR A 169 1.87 -22.70 1.07
N LEU A 170 1.47 -22.63 2.35
CA LEU A 170 0.84 -21.47 2.99
C LEU A 170 1.78 -20.78 3.99
N SER A 171 3.10 -21.03 3.89
CA SER A 171 4.06 -20.42 4.80
C SER A 171 4.01 -18.91 4.72
N GLU A 172 4.07 -18.24 5.88
CA GLU A 172 3.98 -16.78 5.99
C GLU A 172 2.66 -16.14 5.50
N ALA A 173 1.70 -16.94 4.98
CA ALA A 173 0.42 -16.40 4.54
C ALA A 173 -0.35 -15.75 5.68
N ASN A 174 -1.12 -14.71 5.38
CA ASN A 174 -2.02 -14.08 6.35
C ASN A 174 -3.42 -14.71 6.25
N LEU A 175 -3.75 -15.52 7.24
CA LEU A 175 -5.02 -16.23 7.38
C LEU A 175 -5.92 -15.62 8.46
N SER A 176 -5.70 -14.36 8.84
CA SER A 176 -6.50 -13.67 9.86
C SER A 176 -7.98 -13.71 9.49
N ASN A 177 -8.82 -14.27 10.37
CA ASN A 177 -10.27 -14.43 10.15
C ASN A 177 -10.64 -15.26 8.92
N ALA A 178 -9.73 -16.04 8.33
CA ALA A 178 -10.07 -16.98 7.27
C ALA A 178 -10.94 -18.12 7.82
N ASN A 179 -11.92 -18.55 7.03
CA ASN A 179 -12.79 -19.68 7.35
C ASN A 179 -12.29 -20.93 6.64
N LEU A 180 -11.62 -21.81 7.36
CA LEU A 180 -11.08 -23.09 6.88
C LEU A 180 -11.95 -24.30 7.29
N SER A 181 -13.23 -24.07 7.62
CA SER A 181 -14.11 -25.13 8.08
C SER A 181 -14.20 -26.27 7.05
N ASN A 182 -13.90 -27.49 7.49
CA ASN A 182 -13.85 -28.67 6.64
C ASN A 182 -12.85 -28.61 5.48
N ALA A 183 -11.87 -27.71 5.50
CA ALA A 183 -10.81 -27.72 4.52
C ALA A 183 -9.86 -28.92 4.71
N ASN A 184 -9.32 -29.44 3.63
CA ASN A 184 -8.27 -30.46 3.65
C ASN A 184 -6.89 -29.77 3.55
N LEU A 185 -6.11 -29.82 4.61
CA LEU A 185 -4.76 -29.27 4.73
C LEU A 185 -3.71 -30.37 4.91
N SER A 186 -4.00 -31.62 4.54
CA SER A 186 -3.00 -32.68 4.65
C SER A 186 -1.74 -32.35 3.87
N GLU A 187 -0.57 -32.62 4.47
CA GLU A 187 0.76 -32.33 3.91
C GLU A 187 1.00 -30.83 3.59
N ALA A 188 0.07 -29.93 3.97
CA ALA A 188 0.25 -28.49 3.73
C ALA A 188 1.31 -27.87 4.65
N ASN A 189 2.02 -26.88 4.14
CA ASN A 189 3.01 -26.13 4.93
C ASN A 189 2.43 -24.77 5.36
N LEU A 190 2.08 -24.64 6.64
CA LEU A 190 1.58 -23.40 7.26
C LEU A 190 2.64 -22.74 8.14
N SER A 191 3.93 -23.08 8.02
CA SER A 191 4.98 -22.51 8.87
C SER A 191 4.94 -20.98 8.86
N ASN A 192 4.95 -20.37 10.04
CA ASN A 192 4.89 -18.90 10.18
C ASN A 192 3.64 -18.24 9.59
N ALA A 193 2.58 -19.00 9.27
CA ALA A 193 1.30 -18.44 8.86
C ALA A 193 0.73 -17.55 9.98
N ARG A 194 0.16 -16.42 9.60
CA ARG A 194 -0.29 -15.38 10.53
C ARG A 194 -1.81 -15.39 10.69
N GLY A 195 -2.26 -14.98 11.88
CA GLY A 195 -3.69 -14.78 12.16
C GLY A 195 -4.48 -16.05 12.40
N ILE A 196 -3.82 -17.20 12.50
CA ILE A 196 -4.43 -18.50 12.84
C ILE A 196 -3.49 -19.28 13.76
N THR A 197 -4.06 -20.03 14.70
CA THR A 197 -3.30 -20.89 15.61
C THR A 197 -3.52 -22.37 15.31
N LYS A 198 -2.64 -23.21 15.84
CA LYS A 198 -2.76 -24.66 15.75
C LYS A 198 -4.10 -25.15 16.29
N GLU A 199 -4.53 -24.68 17.44
CA GLU A 199 -5.80 -25.08 18.08
C GLU A 199 -7.03 -24.64 17.27
N GLN A 200 -6.93 -23.54 16.54
CA GLN A 200 -7.98 -23.09 15.63
C GLN A 200 -8.05 -23.99 14.40
N LEU A 201 -6.90 -24.36 13.82
CA LEU A 201 -6.85 -25.30 12.70
C LEU A 201 -7.41 -26.66 13.08
N GLU A 202 -7.00 -27.24 14.19
CA GLU A 202 -7.49 -28.52 14.70
C GLU A 202 -9.01 -28.57 14.93
N LYS A 203 -9.62 -27.42 15.23
CA LYS A 203 -11.06 -27.30 15.46
C LYS A 203 -11.91 -27.18 14.19
N GLN A 204 -11.36 -26.56 13.15
CA GLN A 204 -12.15 -26.20 11.96
C GLN A 204 -11.84 -27.06 10.74
N THR A 205 -10.65 -27.61 10.61
CA THR A 205 -10.26 -28.35 9.40
C THR A 205 -10.65 -29.81 9.45
N GLU A 206 -10.86 -30.40 8.27
CA GLU A 206 -11.21 -31.83 8.14
C GLU A 206 -9.98 -32.72 8.31
N ASN A 207 -8.84 -32.30 7.72
CA ASN A 207 -7.62 -33.11 7.68
C ASN A 207 -6.38 -32.25 7.77
N LEU A 208 -5.51 -32.58 8.73
CA LEU A 208 -4.22 -31.92 8.98
C LEU A 208 -3.05 -32.89 8.93
N LYS A 209 -3.30 -34.16 8.53
CA LYS A 209 -2.25 -35.18 8.56
C LYS A 209 -0.99 -34.74 7.79
N GLY A 210 0.17 -34.77 8.44
CA GLY A 210 1.46 -34.37 7.85
C GLY A 210 1.62 -32.88 7.62
N ALA A 211 0.64 -32.05 8.05
CA ALA A 211 0.75 -30.61 7.90
C ALA A 211 1.81 -30.01 8.82
N ILE A 212 2.58 -29.08 8.32
CA ILE A 212 3.47 -28.24 9.13
C ILE A 212 2.65 -27.06 9.67
N MET A 213 2.48 -26.98 10.98
CA MET A 213 1.65 -26.00 11.66
C MET A 213 2.31 -24.62 11.72
N PRO A 214 1.57 -23.55 12.10
CA PRO A 214 2.13 -22.20 12.19
C PRO A 214 3.32 -22.08 13.19
N ASP A 215 3.38 -22.94 14.20
CA ASP A 215 4.46 -23.04 15.18
C ASP A 215 5.61 -23.98 14.72
N GLU A 216 5.61 -24.36 13.44
CA GLU A 216 6.58 -25.26 12.81
C GLU A 216 6.52 -26.71 13.30
N SER A 217 5.58 -27.07 14.17
CA SER A 217 5.33 -28.47 14.54
C SER A 217 4.65 -29.21 13.41
N GLU A 218 4.97 -30.51 13.25
CA GLU A 218 4.27 -31.40 12.33
C GLU A 218 3.01 -31.98 13.01
N HIS A 219 1.90 -32.00 12.30
CA HIS A 219 0.67 -32.65 12.76
C HIS A 219 0.70 -34.14 12.39
N PRO A 220 0.46 -35.05 13.34
CA PRO A 220 0.55 -36.49 13.12
C PRO A 220 -0.46 -37.06 12.12
#